data_2c2c3e8e18f69cb03a1f6d75c6403942
#
_entry.id   2c2c3e8e18f69cb03a1f6d75c6403942
#
_cell.length_a   1.000
_cell.length_b   1.000
_cell.length_c   1.000
_cell.angle_alpha   90.00
_cell.angle_beta   90.00
_cell.angle_gamma   90.00
#
_symmetry.space_group_name_H-M   'P 1'
#
loop_
_entity.id
_entity.type
_entity.pdbx_description
1 polymer ?
#
loop_
_entity_poly.entity_id
_entity_poly.type
_entity_poly.pdbx_seq_one_letter_code
_entity_poly.pdbx_strand_id
1 'polypeptide(L)'
;FFYINSTGSANVRKNGDYVSNMIELAGGKYVPEDTGESDNALSTMNMQMEDFYNAAQSADILIYNSAIEGEITSIDELLAKNSLFAQFDAVKKGNVYCTGKNFFQESTGMAEFVEDMHNVLGDADADLTYLKKLN
;
A
#
# COMPACT_ATOMS: atom_id res chain seq x y z
N PHE A 1 0.18 -1.80 -1.88
CA PHE A 1 -0.96 -1.42 -1.04
C PHE A 1 -1.36 -2.61 -0.17
N PHE A 2 -1.20 -2.48 1.15
CA PHE A 2 -1.32 -3.60 2.06
C PHE A 2 -1.68 -3.16 3.49
N TYR A 3 -2.07 -4.10 4.32
CA TYR A 3 -2.05 -3.96 5.78
C TYR A 3 -1.56 -5.25 6.42
N ILE A 4 -1.13 -5.18 7.67
CA ILE A 4 -0.74 -6.35 8.45
C ILE A 4 -1.92 -6.70 9.36
N ASN A 5 -2.42 -7.93 9.24
CA ASN A 5 -3.54 -8.37 10.04
C ASN A 5 -3.10 -8.81 11.45
N SER A 6 -4.07 -9.17 12.28
CA SER A 6 -3.81 -9.56 13.67
C SER A 6 -2.96 -10.82 13.83
N THR A 7 -2.83 -11.62 12.77
CA THR A 7 -1.98 -12.83 12.78
C THR A 7 -0.55 -12.56 12.30
N GLY A 8 -0.25 -11.31 11.91
CA GLY A 8 1.06 -10.93 11.41
C GLY A 8 1.30 -11.20 9.93
N SER A 9 0.27 -11.60 9.19
CA SER A 9 0.35 -11.80 7.74
C SER A 9 0.04 -10.51 6.99
N ALA A 10 0.63 -10.34 5.81
CA ALA A 10 0.31 -9.22 4.93
C ALA A 10 -0.99 -9.52 4.16
N ASN A 11 -1.93 -8.60 4.22
CA ASN A 11 -3.12 -8.65 3.38
C ASN A 11 -2.95 -7.61 2.26
N VAL A 12 -2.99 -8.07 1.02
CA VAL A 12 -2.74 -7.22 -0.14
C VAL A 12 -3.95 -7.20 -1.07
N ARG A 13 -4.15 -6.10 -1.79
CA ARG A 13 -5.11 -6.04 -2.88
C ARG A 13 -4.59 -6.85 -4.04
N LYS A 14 -5.47 -7.58 -4.69
CA LYS A 14 -5.11 -8.34 -5.89
C LYS A 14 -4.92 -7.39 -7.07
N ASN A 15 -4.01 -7.78 -7.97
CA ASN A 15 -3.85 -7.08 -9.23
C ASN A 15 -5.16 -7.21 -10.03
N GLY A 16 -5.62 -6.09 -10.59
CA GLY A 16 -6.88 -6.03 -11.32
C GLY A 16 -8.07 -5.56 -10.48
N ASP A 17 -7.91 -5.39 -9.16
CA ASP A 17 -8.95 -4.76 -8.36
C ASP A 17 -8.96 -3.23 -8.58
N TYR A 18 -9.95 -2.54 -8.01
CA TYR A 18 -10.09 -1.10 -8.26
C TYR A 18 -8.93 -0.28 -7.70
N VAL A 19 -8.30 -0.70 -6.59
CA VAL A 19 -7.15 0.02 -6.01
C VAL A 19 -5.94 -0.12 -6.93
N SER A 20 -5.64 -1.33 -7.39
CA SER A 20 -4.54 -1.55 -8.32
C SER A 20 -4.75 -0.78 -9.64
N ASN A 21 -5.99 -0.76 -10.12
CA ASN A 21 -6.35 0.00 -11.32
C ASN A 21 -6.16 1.50 -11.15
N MET A 22 -6.48 2.04 -9.96
CA MET A 22 -6.23 3.46 -9.65
C MET A 22 -4.73 3.78 -9.64
N ILE A 23 -3.91 2.89 -9.09
CA ILE A 23 -2.46 3.06 -9.07
C ILE A 23 -1.90 3.06 -10.50
N GLU A 24 -2.36 2.13 -11.34
CA GLU A 24 -1.96 2.07 -12.75
C GLU A 24 -2.42 3.29 -13.52
N LEU A 25 -3.64 3.77 -13.26
CA LEU A 25 -4.17 4.98 -13.87
C LEU A 25 -3.33 6.21 -13.52
N ALA A 26 -2.75 6.24 -12.33
CA ALA A 26 -1.85 7.30 -11.89
C ALA A 26 -0.45 7.21 -12.52
N GLY A 27 -0.14 6.15 -13.27
CA GLY A 27 1.13 5.94 -13.92
C GLY A 27 2.07 4.97 -13.21
N GLY A 28 1.61 4.32 -12.15
CA GLY A 28 2.38 3.33 -11.41
C GLY A 28 2.21 1.92 -11.94
N LYS A 29 2.99 1.02 -11.39
CA LYS A 29 2.88 -0.41 -11.62
C LYS A 29 2.57 -1.09 -10.29
N TYR A 30 1.46 -1.81 -10.22
CA TYR A 30 1.04 -2.44 -8.99
C TYR A 30 1.86 -3.71 -8.70
N VAL A 31 2.26 -3.86 -7.45
CA VAL A 31 2.98 -5.04 -6.96
C VAL A 31 2.16 -5.62 -5.81
N PRO A 32 1.98 -6.95 -5.71
CA PRO A 32 2.49 -8.02 -6.60
C PRO A 32 1.73 -8.11 -7.92
N GLU A 33 2.44 -8.48 -8.98
CA GLU A 33 1.86 -8.61 -10.32
C GLU A 33 0.97 -9.85 -10.43
N ASP A 34 1.41 -10.95 -9.88
CA ASP A 34 0.71 -12.22 -9.88
C ASP A 34 0.20 -12.51 -8.47
N THR A 35 -1.09 -12.35 -8.27
CA THR A 35 -1.74 -12.58 -6.97
C THR A 35 -2.57 -13.87 -6.96
N GLY A 36 -2.33 -14.77 -7.92
CA GLY A 36 -3.01 -16.04 -8.01
C GLY A 36 -4.24 -16.01 -8.93
N GLU A 37 -5.04 -17.08 -8.85
CA GLU A 37 -6.14 -17.30 -9.79
C GLU A 37 -7.21 -16.21 -9.71
N SER A 38 -7.67 -15.80 -10.89
CA SER A 38 -8.65 -14.75 -11.07
C SER A 38 -10.08 -15.15 -10.68
N ASP A 39 -10.31 -16.42 -10.40
CA ASP A 39 -11.64 -16.95 -10.08
C ASP A 39 -12.12 -16.65 -8.68
N ASN A 40 -11.28 -16.06 -7.85
CA ASN A 40 -11.63 -15.72 -6.49
C ASN A 40 -12.36 -14.37 -6.47
N ALA A 41 -13.59 -14.36 -5.96
CA ALA A 41 -14.42 -13.16 -5.85
C ALA A 41 -13.83 -12.12 -4.87
N LEU A 42 -12.86 -12.49 -4.05
CA LEU A 42 -12.24 -11.57 -3.10
C LEU A 42 -11.22 -10.67 -3.82
N SER A 43 -11.26 -9.38 -3.47
CA SER A 43 -10.32 -8.39 -4.01
C SER A 43 -8.99 -8.34 -3.25
N THR A 44 -8.84 -9.16 -2.21
CA THR A 44 -7.64 -9.21 -1.36
C THR A 44 -7.17 -10.64 -1.17
N MET A 45 -5.90 -10.80 -0.78
CA MET A 45 -5.33 -12.09 -0.40
C MET A 45 -4.36 -11.92 0.76
N ASN A 46 -4.24 -12.96 1.58
CA ASN A 46 -3.23 -13.01 2.64
C ASN A 46 -1.94 -13.63 2.10
N MET A 47 -0.82 -13.02 2.46
CA MET A 47 0.52 -13.54 2.14
C MET A 47 1.31 -13.67 3.44
N GLN A 48 2.10 -14.73 3.54
CA GLN A 48 3.13 -14.78 4.58
C GLN A 48 4.15 -13.66 4.37
N MET A 49 4.76 -13.17 5.44
CA MET A 49 5.66 -12.03 5.34
C MET A 49 6.83 -12.29 4.40
N GLU A 50 7.35 -13.51 4.37
CA GLU A 50 8.44 -13.89 3.46
C GLU A 50 8.02 -13.81 2.00
N ASP A 51 6.82 -14.25 1.69
CA ASP A 51 6.28 -14.19 0.34
C ASP A 51 6.00 -12.73 -0.08
N PHE A 52 5.47 -11.95 0.85
CA PHE A 52 5.25 -10.52 0.63
C PHE A 52 6.59 -9.79 0.41
N TYR A 53 7.60 -10.09 1.22
CA TYR A 53 8.93 -9.55 1.04
C TYR A 53 9.49 -9.88 -0.35
N ASN A 54 9.41 -11.15 -0.76
CA ASN A 54 9.90 -11.56 -2.07
C ASN A 54 9.18 -10.85 -3.23
N ALA A 55 7.89 -10.58 -3.07
CA ALA A 55 7.09 -9.92 -4.10
C ALA A 55 7.31 -8.40 -4.14
N ALA A 56 7.54 -7.77 -3.00
CA ALA A 56 7.46 -6.31 -2.87
C ALA A 56 8.76 -5.65 -2.41
N GLN A 57 9.84 -6.40 -2.17
CA GLN A 57 11.09 -5.84 -1.65
C GLN A 57 11.70 -4.76 -2.55
N SER A 58 11.49 -4.86 -3.85
CA SER A 58 12.03 -3.93 -4.85
C SER A 58 11.02 -2.85 -5.26
N ALA A 59 9.83 -2.83 -4.68
CA ALA A 59 8.86 -1.78 -4.95
C ALA A 59 9.43 -0.41 -4.53
N ASP A 60 9.17 0.60 -5.34
CA ASP A 60 9.65 1.96 -5.07
C ASP A 60 8.88 2.63 -3.94
N ILE A 61 7.61 2.26 -3.75
CA ILE A 61 6.68 2.89 -2.81
C ILE A 61 5.87 1.81 -2.11
N LEU A 62 5.72 1.96 -0.79
CA LEU A 62 4.80 1.16 0.01
C LEU A 62 3.65 2.05 0.53
N ILE A 63 2.43 1.54 0.46
CA ILE A 63 1.25 2.23 0.98
C ILE A 63 0.55 1.33 1.97
N TYR A 64 0.53 1.74 3.24
CA TYR A 64 -0.15 1.03 4.30
C TYR A 64 -1.64 1.44 4.34
N ASN A 65 -2.51 0.44 4.28
CA ASN A 65 -3.95 0.66 4.37
C ASN A 65 -4.37 0.77 5.82
N SER A 66 -4.61 1.99 6.28
CA SER A 66 -5.01 2.26 7.66
C SER A 66 -6.51 2.09 7.93
N ALA A 67 -7.30 1.75 6.92
CA ALA A 67 -8.76 1.65 7.07
C ALA A 67 -9.20 0.42 7.87
N ILE A 68 -8.37 -0.60 7.99
CA ILE A 68 -8.73 -1.89 8.61
C ILE A 68 -8.20 -2.00 10.03
N GLU A 69 -6.88 -1.96 10.21
CA GLU A 69 -6.23 -2.20 11.50
C GLU A 69 -5.80 -0.91 12.22
N GLY A 70 -6.20 0.25 11.70
CA GLY A 70 -5.91 1.54 12.29
C GLY A 70 -4.67 2.22 11.69
N GLU A 71 -4.54 3.48 11.99
CA GLU A 71 -3.47 4.31 11.43
C GLU A 71 -2.12 4.01 12.08
N ILE A 72 -1.08 4.03 11.26
CA ILE A 72 0.30 4.13 11.72
C ILE A 72 0.80 5.54 11.39
N THR A 73 1.68 6.09 12.23
CA THR A 73 2.14 7.47 12.09
C THR A 73 3.63 7.58 11.79
N SER A 74 4.36 6.47 11.84
CA SER A 74 5.80 6.46 11.60
C SER A 74 6.26 5.14 11.00
N ILE A 75 7.43 5.17 10.39
CA ILE A 75 8.12 3.95 9.92
C ILE A 75 8.43 3.02 11.10
N ASP A 76 8.76 3.57 12.27
CA ASP A 76 9.03 2.75 13.46
C ASP A 76 7.81 1.90 13.85
N GLU A 77 6.61 2.43 13.73
CA GLU A 77 5.39 1.66 13.99
C GLU A 77 5.22 0.52 12.97
N LEU A 78 5.58 0.76 11.72
CA LEU A 78 5.57 -0.28 10.68
C LEU A 78 6.59 -1.38 11.02
N LEU A 79 7.81 -1.01 11.40
CA LEU A 79 8.86 -1.95 11.79
C LEU A 79 8.48 -2.75 13.05
N ALA A 80 7.70 -2.15 13.95
CA ALA A 80 7.19 -2.84 15.13
C ALA A 80 6.19 -3.95 14.77
N LYS A 81 5.50 -3.84 13.64
CA LYS A 81 4.61 -4.90 13.16
C LYS A 81 5.39 -6.10 12.62
N ASN A 82 6.50 -5.85 11.93
CA ASN A 82 7.42 -6.91 11.48
C ASN A 82 8.76 -6.26 11.09
N SER A 83 9.85 -6.72 11.71
CA SER A 83 11.19 -6.18 11.47
C SER A 83 11.69 -6.40 10.03
N LEU A 84 11.10 -7.30 9.28
CA LEU A 84 11.45 -7.56 7.88
C LEU A 84 11.25 -6.31 7.00
N PHE A 85 10.35 -5.40 7.41
CA PHE A 85 10.14 -4.16 6.68
C PHE A 85 11.39 -3.29 6.55
N ALA A 86 12.34 -3.40 7.48
CA ALA A 86 13.60 -2.68 7.39
C ALA A 86 14.42 -3.03 6.14
N GLN A 87 14.13 -4.15 5.52
CA GLN A 87 14.85 -4.64 4.34
C GLN A 87 14.18 -4.25 3.01
N PHE A 88 13.00 -3.66 3.06
CA PHE A 88 12.31 -3.21 1.84
C PHE A 88 12.99 -1.94 1.30
N ASP A 89 13.17 -1.89 -0.01
CA ASP A 89 13.80 -0.73 -0.66
C ASP A 89 13.03 0.58 -0.39
N ALA A 90 11.70 0.54 -0.43
CA ALA A 90 10.87 1.70 -0.15
C ALA A 90 11.09 2.24 1.27
N VAL A 91 11.26 1.35 2.25
CA VAL A 91 11.54 1.73 3.64
C VAL A 91 12.93 2.37 3.75
N LYS A 92 13.93 1.78 3.11
CA LYS A 92 15.31 2.32 3.10
C LYS A 92 15.38 3.71 2.48
N LYS A 93 14.56 3.97 1.47
CA LYS A 93 14.48 5.26 0.78
C LYS A 93 13.53 6.26 1.45
N GLY A 94 12.75 5.81 2.42
CA GLY A 94 11.75 6.65 3.09
C GLY A 94 10.47 6.87 2.28
N ASN A 95 10.21 6.06 1.28
CA ASN A 95 9.04 6.17 0.41
C ASN A 95 7.89 5.30 0.91
N VAL A 96 7.46 5.54 2.14
CA VAL A 96 6.38 4.81 2.79
C VAL A 96 5.26 5.79 3.13
N TYR A 97 4.05 5.42 2.74
CA TYR A 97 2.85 6.23 2.92
C TYR A 97 1.78 5.41 3.62
N CYS A 98 0.81 6.08 4.23
CA CYS A 98 -0.39 5.42 4.75
C CYS A 98 -1.64 6.17 4.30
N THR A 99 -2.76 5.47 4.27
CA THR A 99 -4.06 6.08 4.06
C THR A 99 -4.65 6.53 5.40
N GLY A 100 -5.59 7.48 5.35
CA GLY A 100 -6.44 7.77 6.50
C GLY A 100 -7.41 6.60 6.77
N LYS A 101 -7.88 6.48 8.00
CA LYS A 101 -8.81 5.40 8.40
C LYS A 101 -10.16 5.46 7.69
N ASN A 102 -10.52 6.60 7.11
CA ASN A 102 -11.78 6.79 6.41
C ASN A 102 -11.68 6.60 4.90
N PHE A 103 -10.58 6.05 4.41
CA PHE A 103 -10.27 5.97 2.99
C PHE A 103 -11.41 5.37 2.14
N PHE A 104 -12.04 4.30 2.63
CA PHE A 104 -13.10 3.61 1.88
C PHE A 104 -14.51 4.15 2.15
N GLN A 105 -14.66 5.17 2.99
CA GLN A 105 -15.97 5.72 3.36
C GLN A 105 -16.39 6.91 2.50
N GLU A 106 -15.48 7.45 1.70
CA GLU A 106 -15.73 8.61 0.85
C GLU A 106 -15.84 8.19 -0.61
N SER A 107 -17.05 8.21 -1.16
CA SER A 107 -17.31 7.79 -2.54
C SER A 107 -16.70 8.76 -3.58
N THR A 108 -16.41 10.00 -3.19
CA THR A 108 -15.81 11.02 -4.06
C THR A 108 -14.29 11.05 -4.00
N GLY A 109 -13.68 10.24 -3.14
CA GLY A 109 -12.24 10.27 -2.88
C GLY A 109 -11.37 9.56 -3.91
N MET A 110 -11.97 8.87 -4.89
CA MET A 110 -11.19 8.07 -5.84
C MET A 110 -10.34 8.94 -6.76
N ALA A 111 -10.86 10.07 -7.22
CA ALA A 111 -10.11 11.00 -8.08
C ALA A 111 -8.94 11.63 -7.35
N GLU A 112 -9.15 12.03 -6.11
CA GLU A 112 -8.11 12.60 -5.26
C GLU A 112 -7.04 11.56 -4.89
N PHE A 113 -7.43 10.31 -4.70
CA PHE A 113 -6.47 9.23 -4.48
C PHE A 113 -5.58 9.02 -5.72
N VAL A 114 -6.15 9.02 -6.91
CA VAL A 114 -5.38 8.92 -8.17
C VAL A 114 -4.42 10.11 -8.29
N GLU A 115 -4.87 11.32 -7.96
CA GLU A 115 -4.04 12.51 -7.97
C GLU A 115 -2.88 12.40 -6.97
N ASP A 116 -3.17 11.96 -5.73
CA ASP A 116 -2.16 11.72 -4.72
C ASP A 116 -1.12 10.70 -5.22
N MET A 117 -1.58 9.59 -5.81
CA MET A 117 -0.68 8.57 -6.35
C MET A 117 0.18 9.11 -7.49
N HIS A 118 -0.38 9.93 -8.37
CA HIS A 118 0.37 10.55 -9.44
C HIS A 118 1.48 11.45 -8.89
N ASN A 119 1.17 12.24 -7.87
CA ASN A 119 2.14 13.12 -7.22
C ASN A 119 3.24 12.33 -6.51
N VAL A 120 2.88 11.27 -5.80
CA VAL A 120 3.82 10.39 -5.10
C VAL A 120 4.76 9.69 -6.08
N LEU A 121 4.23 9.18 -7.18
CA LEU A 121 5.01 8.47 -8.20
C LEU A 121 5.94 9.42 -8.96
N GLY A 122 5.53 10.67 -9.13
CA GLY A 122 6.33 11.71 -9.78
C GLY A 122 7.32 12.40 -8.84
N ASP A 123 7.39 12.01 -7.59
CA ASP A 123 8.20 12.66 -6.55
C ASP A 123 7.89 14.16 -6.45
N ALA A 124 6.63 14.52 -6.65
CA ALA A 124 6.18 15.90 -6.57
C ALA A 124 6.01 16.34 -5.12
N ASP A 125 6.50 17.50 -4.78
CA ASP A 125 6.26 18.14 -3.48
C ASP A 125 4.89 18.80 -3.50
N ALA A 126 3.86 18.00 -3.29
CA ALA A 126 2.47 18.44 -3.32
C ALA A 126 1.74 18.05 -2.04
N ASP A 127 0.73 18.82 -1.67
CA ASP A 127 -0.15 18.46 -0.57
C ASP A 127 -0.99 17.24 -0.97
N LEU A 128 -0.93 16.21 -0.14
CA LEU A 128 -1.67 14.97 -0.36
C LEU A 128 -2.99 14.99 0.41
N THR A 129 -4.05 14.51 -0.22
CA THR A 129 -5.40 14.48 0.38
C THR A 129 -5.63 13.22 1.20
N TYR A 130 -5.32 12.06 0.65
CA TYR A 130 -5.60 10.75 1.26
C TYR A 130 -4.37 10.00 1.72
N LEU A 131 -3.20 10.33 1.20
CA LEU A 131 -1.94 9.70 1.57
C LEU A 131 -1.14 10.59 2.50
N LYS A 132 -0.51 9.97 3.49
CA LYS A 132 0.40 10.64 4.41
C LYS A 132 1.75 9.94 4.35
N LYS A 133 2.81 10.71 4.18
CA LYS A 133 4.16 10.16 4.21
C LYS A 133 4.55 9.81 5.64
N LEU A 134 5.09 8.61 5.85
CA LEU A 134 5.62 8.17 7.14
C LEU A 134 7.08 8.60 7.28
N ASN A 135 7.44 8.95 8.49
CA ASN A 135 8.81 9.37 8.83
C ASN A 135 9.52 8.33 9.68
#